data_371ad538144aedde5686d92d13869345
#
_entry.id   371ad538144aedde5686d92d13869345
#
_cell.length_a   1.000
_cell.length_b   1.000
_cell.length_c   1.000
_cell.angle_alpha   90.00
_cell.angle_beta   90.00
_cell.angle_gamma   90.00
#
_symmetry.space_group_name_H-M   'P 1'
#
loop_
_entity.id
_entity.type
_entity.pdbx_description
1 polymer ?
#
loop_
_entity_poly.entity_id
_entity_poly.type
_entity_poly.pdbx_seq_one_letter_code
_entity_poly.pdbx_strand_id
1 'polypeptide(L)'
;DYEDWKNLGASGMAKKALAYLAEKKALFWLYGAKPFLQMPKIVKAEVVSFGAVQAYIATGNTTVLTQSQIESHITDGEKAVLVVQLMGFGLGGKKTDNSAVLSLEYSGKTNEKGKPTTGKPGSSIGYMGFLHSFLLGASLRETLWLNILTLDNLKDVKVFYAGLGNAPWEDMPTGEICPTAKVLKESYLGRLIPISRFILLFEKGLHYSEGIVHPGYAEGVVDXXXXVDPSVAVDFSGSKAKVVWTDPARRPWRQLTALLSFLGSEQKGSFDCLQLRIAVPRTKKYISEFGIWSGGLRVNSNAGEQYVSGSDDFVESEI
;
A
#
# COMPACT_ATOMS: atom_id res chain seq x y z
N ASP A 1 -7.53 2.57 -22.76
CA ASP A 1 -6.45 3.46 -23.24
C ASP A 1 -6.70 4.90 -22.81
N TYR A 2 -5.86 5.83 -23.27
CA TYR A 2 -5.97 7.25 -22.90
C TYR A 2 -7.26 7.88 -23.43
N GLU A 3 -7.66 7.55 -24.64
CA GLU A 3 -8.89 8.10 -25.22
C GLU A 3 -10.14 7.62 -24.46
N ASP A 4 -10.17 6.35 -24.04
CA ASP A 4 -11.26 5.85 -23.18
C ASP A 4 -11.30 6.61 -21.86
N TRP A 5 -10.14 6.80 -21.24
CA TRP A 5 -10.01 7.56 -19.99
C TRP A 5 -10.59 8.97 -20.13
N LYS A 6 -10.20 9.66 -21.19
CA LYS A 6 -10.63 11.02 -21.51
C LYS A 6 -12.16 11.09 -21.76
N ASN A 7 -12.65 10.17 -22.60
CA ASN A 7 -14.05 10.17 -23.00
C ASN A 7 -15.01 9.79 -21.84
N LEU A 8 -14.56 8.92 -20.95
CA LEU A 8 -15.34 8.56 -19.76
C LEU A 8 -15.47 9.73 -18.80
N GLY A 9 -14.39 10.46 -18.56
CA GLY A 9 -14.36 11.49 -17.54
C GLY A 9 -14.55 10.91 -16.13
N ALA A 10 -14.54 11.79 -15.15
CA ALA A 10 -14.69 11.38 -13.74
C ALA A 10 -16.07 10.73 -13.49
N SER A 11 -17.12 11.28 -14.09
CA SER A 11 -18.49 10.75 -13.90
C SER A 11 -18.67 9.39 -14.58
N GLY A 12 -18.16 9.22 -15.79
CA GLY A 12 -18.25 7.95 -16.50
C GLY A 12 -17.48 6.84 -15.80
N MET A 13 -16.29 7.17 -15.33
CA MET A 13 -15.49 6.22 -14.55
C MET A 13 -16.21 5.81 -13.27
N ALA A 14 -16.81 6.78 -12.56
CA ALA A 14 -17.55 6.49 -11.32
C ALA A 14 -18.75 5.56 -11.59
N LYS A 15 -19.48 5.81 -12.70
CA LYS A 15 -20.60 4.93 -13.09
C LYS A 15 -20.14 3.50 -13.34
N LYS A 16 -19.00 3.31 -14.04
CA LYS A 16 -18.45 1.98 -14.28
C LYS A 16 -18.02 1.31 -12.98
N ALA A 17 -17.39 2.05 -12.07
CA ALA A 17 -16.97 1.52 -10.77
C ALA A 17 -18.17 1.04 -9.95
N LEU A 18 -19.23 1.85 -9.90
CA LEU A 18 -20.46 1.49 -9.18
C LEU A 18 -21.14 0.27 -9.79
N ALA A 19 -21.17 0.17 -11.12
CA ALA A 19 -21.72 -1.00 -11.80
C ALA A 19 -20.93 -2.26 -11.47
N TYR A 20 -19.60 -2.17 -11.46
CA TYR A 20 -18.73 -3.27 -11.06
C TYR A 20 -18.99 -3.70 -9.61
N LEU A 21 -19.08 -2.74 -8.69
CA LEU A 21 -19.34 -3.05 -7.28
C LEU A 21 -20.71 -3.73 -7.10
N ALA A 22 -21.72 -3.29 -7.85
CA ALA A 22 -23.05 -3.90 -7.80
C ALA A 22 -23.00 -5.34 -8.35
N GLU A 23 -22.36 -5.54 -9.49
CA GLU A 23 -22.21 -6.86 -10.11
C GLU A 23 -21.44 -7.83 -9.22
N LYS A 24 -20.34 -7.36 -8.62
CA LYS A 24 -19.43 -8.20 -7.84
C LYS A 24 -19.67 -8.12 -6.33
N LYS A 25 -20.85 -7.69 -5.92
CA LYS A 25 -21.17 -7.43 -4.51
C LYS A 25 -20.74 -8.56 -3.56
N ALA A 26 -20.91 -9.82 -3.97
CA ALA A 26 -20.57 -10.96 -3.13
C ALA A 26 -19.08 -11.08 -2.81
N LEU A 27 -18.20 -10.48 -3.64
CA LEU A 27 -16.74 -10.49 -3.40
C LEU A 27 -16.33 -9.53 -2.27
N PHE A 28 -17.24 -8.66 -1.83
CA PHE A 28 -16.94 -7.64 -0.83
C PHE A 28 -17.55 -7.97 0.54
N TRP A 29 -18.06 -9.18 0.74
CA TRP A 29 -18.58 -9.59 2.04
C TRP A 29 -17.43 -9.79 3.03
N LEU A 30 -17.58 -9.22 4.21
CA LEU A 30 -16.55 -9.24 5.24
C LEU A 30 -16.35 -10.64 5.84
N TYR A 31 -17.38 -11.45 5.84
CA TYR A 31 -17.37 -12.80 6.41
C TYR A 31 -17.89 -13.82 5.40
N GLY A 32 -17.66 -15.09 5.65
CA GLY A 32 -18.15 -16.16 4.80
C GLY A 32 -17.03 -17.03 4.26
N ALA A 33 -17.34 -17.83 3.26
CA ALA A 33 -16.38 -18.78 2.69
C ALA A 33 -15.24 -18.09 1.90
N LYS A 34 -15.54 -16.94 1.30
CA LYS A 34 -14.56 -16.13 0.56
C LYS A 34 -14.61 -14.69 1.06
N PRO A 35 -14.10 -14.44 2.28
CA PRO A 35 -14.19 -13.10 2.84
C PRO A 35 -13.24 -12.13 2.14
N PHE A 36 -13.69 -10.89 1.95
CA PHE A 36 -12.98 -9.86 1.19
C PHE A 36 -11.56 -9.65 1.70
N LEU A 37 -10.59 -9.86 0.81
CA LEU A 37 -9.15 -9.67 1.06
C LEU A 37 -8.63 -10.47 2.27
N GLN A 38 -9.27 -11.57 2.61
CA GLN A 38 -8.88 -12.40 3.75
C GLN A 38 -8.52 -13.81 3.29
N MET A 39 -7.83 -14.53 4.15
CA MET A 39 -7.24 -15.82 3.82
C MET A 39 -7.70 -16.89 4.84
N PRO A 40 -8.77 -17.65 4.55
CA PRO A 40 -9.27 -18.64 5.49
C PRO A 40 -8.24 -19.71 5.91
N LYS A 41 -7.25 -19.98 5.06
CA LYS A 41 -6.22 -20.99 5.39
C LYS A 41 -5.36 -20.63 6.60
N ILE A 42 -5.31 -19.36 7.03
CA ILE A 42 -4.48 -18.99 8.17
C ILE A 42 -5.21 -19.10 9.51
N VAL A 43 -6.29 -19.84 9.57
CA VAL A 43 -7.03 -20.07 10.82
C VAL A 43 -6.16 -20.64 11.96
N LYS A 44 -5.02 -21.25 11.62
CA LYS A 44 -4.06 -21.76 12.62
C LYS A 44 -3.07 -20.73 13.12
N ALA A 45 -2.99 -19.54 12.48
CA ALA A 45 -2.09 -18.49 12.93
C ALA A 45 -2.55 -17.94 14.28
N GLU A 46 -1.60 -17.44 15.05
CA GLU A 46 -1.91 -16.81 16.34
C GLU A 46 -2.91 -15.66 16.15
N VAL A 47 -3.85 -15.59 17.08
CA VAL A 47 -4.82 -14.52 17.11
C VAL A 47 -4.20 -13.30 17.80
N VAL A 48 -4.36 -12.13 17.18
CA VAL A 48 -3.96 -10.86 17.77
C VAL A 48 -5.19 -9.97 17.96
N SER A 49 -5.13 -9.07 18.93
CA SER A 49 -6.21 -8.10 19.14
C SER A 49 -6.23 -7.06 18.04
N PHE A 50 -7.37 -6.42 17.82
CA PHE A 50 -7.47 -5.33 16.84
C PHE A 50 -6.52 -4.18 17.17
N GLY A 51 -6.33 -3.87 18.46
CA GLY A 51 -5.39 -2.84 18.89
C GLY A 51 -3.94 -3.12 18.50
N ALA A 52 -3.57 -4.40 18.44
CA ALA A 52 -2.20 -4.78 18.15
C ALA A 52 -1.77 -4.49 16.70
N VAL A 53 -2.73 -4.31 15.80
CA VAL A 53 -2.43 -4.12 14.36
C VAL A 53 -2.84 -2.73 13.84
N GLN A 54 -3.37 -1.87 14.69
CA GLN A 54 -3.73 -0.52 14.30
C GLN A 54 -2.49 0.35 14.19
N ALA A 55 -2.33 1.04 13.06
CA ALA A 55 -1.10 1.77 12.75
C ALA A 55 -0.87 2.99 13.65
N TYR A 56 -1.93 3.51 14.26
CA TYR A 56 -1.82 4.71 15.10
C TYR A 56 -1.57 4.41 16.59
N ILE A 57 -1.50 3.14 16.98
CA ILE A 57 -1.27 2.76 18.37
C ILE A 57 0.20 2.35 18.55
N ALA A 58 0.90 3.06 19.42
CA ALA A 58 2.27 2.69 19.77
C ALA A 58 2.29 1.36 20.52
N THR A 59 3.25 0.52 20.19
CA THR A 59 3.41 -0.79 20.82
C THR A 59 4.84 -0.95 21.32
N GLY A 60 5.02 -1.77 22.35
CA GLY A 60 6.34 -2.07 22.86
C GLY A 60 6.41 -1.93 24.38
N ASN A 61 7.50 -2.42 24.94
CA ASN A 61 7.67 -2.51 26.40
C ASN A 61 7.94 -1.15 27.05
N THR A 62 8.30 -0.14 26.27
CA THR A 62 8.62 1.18 26.80
C THR A 62 7.46 2.16 26.70
N THR A 63 6.35 1.75 26.12
CA THR A 63 5.19 2.65 26.05
C THR A 63 4.47 2.67 27.39
N VAL A 64 4.13 3.86 27.85
CA VAL A 64 3.45 4.05 29.15
C VAL A 64 2.05 3.43 29.10
N LEU A 65 1.41 3.47 27.95
CA LEU A 65 0.08 2.89 27.75
C LEU A 65 0.15 1.83 26.64
N THR A 66 0.08 0.56 27.03
CA THR A 66 0.08 -0.55 26.07
C THR A 66 -1.34 -0.88 25.62
N GLN A 67 -1.97 0.07 24.92
CA GLN A 67 -3.34 -0.12 24.44
C GLN A 67 -3.47 -1.27 23.45
N SER A 68 -2.37 -1.66 22.83
CA SER A 68 -2.38 -2.79 21.90
C SER A 68 -2.80 -4.11 22.57
N GLN A 69 -2.67 -4.20 23.88
CA GLN A 69 -3.05 -5.39 24.64
C GLN A 69 -4.49 -5.32 25.14
N ILE A 70 -5.11 -4.14 25.09
CA ILE A 70 -6.49 -3.99 25.53
C ILE A 70 -7.41 -4.50 24.42
N GLU A 71 -8.32 -5.38 24.80
CA GLU A 71 -9.34 -5.86 23.89
C GLU A 71 -10.20 -4.66 23.45
N SER A 72 -10.16 -4.35 22.17
CA SER A 72 -10.94 -3.24 21.66
C SER A 72 -12.01 -3.78 20.69
N HIS A 73 -13.24 -3.38 20.97
CA HIS A 73 -14.36 -3.72 20.11
C HIS A 73 -14.45 -2.67 19.00
N ILE A 74 -14.38 -3.13 17.77
CA ILE A 74 -14.55 -2.26 16.62
C ILE A 74 -15.72 -2.78 15.78
N THR A 75 -16.41 -1.86 15.15
CA THR A 75 -17.57 -2.16 14.31
C THR A 75 -17.14 -2.90 13.03
N ASP A 76 -18.08 -3.53 12.36
CA ASP A 76 -17.77 -4.18 11.08
C ASP A 76 -17.31 -3.17 10.02
N GLY A 77 -17.80 -1.94 10.06
CA GLY A 77 -17.28 -0.88 9.18
C GLY A 77 -15.81 -0.59 9.44
N GLU A 78 -15.43 -0.47 10.71
CA GLU A 78 -14.03 -0.28 11.10
C GLU A 78 -13.17 -1.48 10.73
N LYS A 79 -13.70 -2.70 10.87
CA LYS A 79 -12.99 -3.92 10.44
C LYS A 79 -12.76 -3.91 8.93
N ALA A 80 -13.74 -3.47 8.14
CA ALA A 80 -13.59 -3.40 6.69
C ALA A 80 -12.47 -2.41 6.29
N VAL A 81 -12.40 -1.26 6.96
CA VAL A 81 -11.33 -0.30 6.75
C VAL A 81 -9.98 -0.90 7.15
N LEU A 82 -9.94 -1.58 8.30
CA LEU A 82 -8.71 -2.23 8.79
C LEU A 82 -8.20 -3.29 7.80
N VAL A 83 -9.09 -4.08 7.22
CA VAL A 83 -8.71 -5.09 6.21
C VAL A 83 -7.97 -4.41 5.05
N VAL A 84 -8.54 -3.32 4.52
CA VAL A 84 -7.93 -2.58 3.40
C VAL A 84 -6.58 -1.99 3.84
N GLN A 85 -6.55 -1.38 5.03
CA GLN A 85 -5.32 -0.78 5.57
C GLN A 85 -4.19 -1.81 5.66
N LEU A 86 -4.48 -3.01 6.17
CA LEU A 86 -3.46 -4.04 6.36
C LEU A 86 -2.90 -4.60 5.04
N MET A 87 -3.61 -4.41 3.94
CA MET A 87 -3.06 -4.80 2.63
C MET A 87 -1.82 -3.97 2.26
N GLY A 88 -1.82 -2.68 2.59
CA GLY A 88 -0.70 -1.80 2.24
C GLY A 88 0.11 -1.29 3.43
N PHE A 89 -0.50 -1.20 4.60
CA PHE A 89 0.07 -0.55 5.76
C PHE A 89 0.18 -1.50 6.96
N GLY A 90 0.57 -2.75 6.70
CA GLY A 90 0.80 -3.72 7.76
C GLY A 90 2.09 -3.41 8.53
N LEU A 91 1.97 -3.29 9.85
CA LEU A 91 3.14 -3.11 10.72
C LEU A 91 3.99 -4.38 10.70
N GLY A 92 5.30 -4.22 10.67
CA GLY A 92 6.23 -5.33 10.70
C GLY A 92 6.50 -5.84 12.13
N GLY A 93 7.45 -6.74 12.24
CA GLY A 93 7.95 -7.20 13.54
C GLY A 93 7.27 -8.43 14.07
N LYS A 94 7.27 -8.54 15.38
CA LYS A 94 6.93 -9.78 16.11
C LYS A 94 5.45 -10.15 16.17
N LYS A 95 4.61 -9.43 15.45
CA LYS A 95 3.16 -9.67 15.52
C LYS A 95 2.67 -10.74 14.54
N THR A 96 3.56 -11.21 13.66
CA THR A 96 3.20 -12.24 12.69
C THR A 96 3.66 -13.61 13.20
N ASP A 97 2.88 -14.64 12.90
CA ASP A 97 3.20 -16.02 13.25
C ASP A 97 3.68 -16.77 12.01
N ASN A 98 4.99 -16.93 11.89
CA ASN A 98 5.58 -17.63 10.74
C ASN A 98 5.30 -19.13 10.73
N SER A 99 4.86 -19.72 11.82
CA SER A 99 4.54 -21.15 11.84
C SER A 99 3.32 -21.48 10.97
N ALA A 100 2.46 -20.48 10.73
CA ALA A 100 1.26 -20.64 9.93
C ALA A 100 1.35 -19.91 8.58
N VAL A 101 2.49 -19.33 8.24
CA VAL A 101 2.67 -18.59 7.00
C VAL A 101 2.55 -19.54 5.80
N LEU A 102 1.84 -19.08 4.79
CA LEU A 102 1.62 -19.84 3.56
C LEU A 102 2.76 -19.63 2.54
N SER A 103 3.94 -19.31 3.04
CA SER A 103 5.14 -19.09 2.22
C SER A 103 6.20 -20.09 2.59
N LEU A 104 6.77 -20.77 1.58
CA LEU A 104 7.87 -21.69 1.80
C LEU A 104 9.13 -20.99 2.30
N GLU A 105 9.29 -19.71 2.02
CA GLU A 105 10.44 -18.95 2.51
C GLU A 105 10.47 -18.82 4.03
N TYR A 106 9.31 -18.75 4.65
CA TYR A 106 9.20 -18.50 6.09
C TYR A 106 8.71 -19.73 6.86
N SER A 107 7.99 -20.61 6.19
CA SER A 107 7.43 -21.79 6.83
C SER A 107 8.55 -22.68 7.39
N GLY A 108 8.47 -22.98 8.67
CA GLY A 108 9.45 -23.84 9.32
C GLY A 108 10.77 -23.19 9.69
N LYS A 109 10.98 -21.91 9.34
CA LYS A 109 12.21 -21.23 9.76
C LYS A 109 12.18 -20.91 11.25
N THR A 110 13.26 -21.26 11.92
CA THR A 110 13.43 -20.97 13.34
C THR A 110 14.75 -20.27 13.58
N ASN A 111 14.81 -19.54 14.70
CA ASN A 111 16.07 -18.97 15.16
C ASN A 111 16.90 -20.03 15.91
N GLU A 112 18.07 -19.64 16.41
CA GLU A 112 18.98 -20.54 17.15
C GLU A 112 18.34 -21.19 18.39
N LYS A 113 17.27 -20.59 18.89
CA LYS A 113 16.53 -21.08 20.06
C LYS A 113 15.30 -21.90 19.69
N GLY A 114 15.15 -22.27 18.43
CA GLY A 114 14.03 -23.09 17.95
C GLY A 114 12.69 -22.36 17.85
N LYS A 115 12.66 -21.02 18.01
CA LYS A 115 11.42 -20.26 17.92
C LYS A 115 11.21 -19.80 16.47
N PRO A 116 9.95 -19.79 15.99
CA PRO A 116 9.67 -19.30 14.65
C PRO A 116 10.17 -17.86 14.46
N THR A 117 10.79 -17.60 13.31
CA THR A 117 11.26 -16.25 12.98
C THR A 117 10.14 -15.46 12.31
N THR A 118 10.10 -14.17 12.58
CA THR A 118 9.17 -13.28 11.88
C THR A 118 9.69 -12.97 10.49
N GLY A 119 8.78 -12.84 9.55
CA GLY A 119 9.12 -12.41 8.20
C GLY A 119 9.35 -10.90 8.14
N LYS A 120 9.82 -10.46 6.99
CA LYS A 120 9.97 -9.03 6.71
C LYS A 120 8.61 -8.42 6.36
N PRO A 121 8.39 -7.15 6.67
CA PRO A 121 7.13 -6.51 6.29
C PRO A 121 6.96 -6.46 4.78
N GLY A 122 5.72 -6.39 4.37
CA GLY A 122 5.36 -6.27 2.97
C GLY A 122 5.72 -4.91 2.40
N SER A 123 5.40 -4.74 1.14
CA SER A 123 6.07 -3.79 0.26
C SER A 123 5.74 -2.31 0.45
N SER A 124 4.51 -1.93 0.67
CA SER A 124 4.17 -0.52 0.42
C SER A 124 4.59 0.44 1.52
N ILE A 125 4.51 0.06 2.76
CA ILE A 125 5.12 0.85 3.82
C ILE A 125 6.54 0.39 4.05
N GLY A 126 6.76 -0.89 3.88
CA GLY A 126 7.97 -1.50 4.35
C GLY A 126 8.04 -1.29 5.84
N TYR A 127 9.22 -1.08 6.27
CA TYR A 127 9.57 -1.06 7.64
C TYR A 127 9.70 0.36 8.21
N MET A 128 9.95 1.35 7.36
CA MET A 128 10.17 2.73 7.81
C MET A 128 9.16 3.71 7.26
N GLY A 129 8.32 3.29 6.34
CA GLY A 129 7.30 4.14 5.76
C GLY A 129 7.79 4.94 4.55
N PHE A 130 7.27 4.61 3.38
CA PHE A 130 7.58 5.35 2.16
C PHE A 130 6.72 6.60 2.07
N LEU A 131 7.25 7.64 1.42
CA LEU A 131 6.47 8.83 1.10
C LEU A 131 5.66 8.55 -0.16
N HIS A 132 4.33 8.57 -0.01
CA HIS A 132 3.38 8.40 -1.11
C HIS A 132 2.81 9.76 -1.50
N SER A 133 2.58 9.97 -2.79
CA SER A 133 2.01 11.22 -3.28
C SER A 133 0.99 10.96 -4.39
N PHE A 134 -0.10 11.72 -4.39
CA PHE A 134 -1.09 11.66 -5.45
C PHE A 134 -1.86 12.98 -5.52
N LEU A 135 -2.56 13.21 -6.64
CA LEU A 135 -3.37 14.40 -6.81
C LEU A 135 -4.71 14.29 -6.08
N LEU A 136 -5.15 15.39 -5.52
CA LEU A 136 -6.49 15.55 -4.99
C LEU A 136 -7.29 16.43 -5.94
N GLY A 137 -8.41 15.93 -6.42
CA GLY A 137 -9.40 16.72 -7.14
C GLY A 137 -10.45 17.25 -6.18
N ALA A 138 -11.44 17.95 -6.72
CA ALA A 138 -12.53 18.53 -5.94
C ALA A 138 -13.47 17.49 -5.34
N SER A 139 -13.38 16.24 -5.77
CA SER A 139 -14.22 15.13 -5.28
C SER A 139 -13.46 13.82 -5.36
N LEU A 140 -13.96 12.81 -4.64
CA LEU A 140 -13.39 11.47 -4.70
C LEU A 140 -13.33 10.94 -6.14
N ARG A 141 -14.42 11.09 -6.89
CA ARG A 141 -14.46 10.58 -8.28
C ARG A 141 -13.43 11.27 -9.17
N GLU A 142 -13.24 12.57 -8.98
CA GLU A 142 -12.23 13.32 -9.74
C GLU A 142 -10.81 12.91 -9.33
N THR A 143 -10.57 12.76 -8.02
CA THR A 143 -9.30 12.26 -7.50
C THR A 143 -8.96 10.90 -8.12
N LEU A 144 -9.90 9.97 -8.10
CA LEU A 144 -9.66 8.64 -8.67
C LEU A 144 -9.40 8.73 -10.18
N TRP A 145 -10.20 9.51 -10.91
CA TRP A 145 -10.05 9.67 -12.35
C TRP A 145 -8.70 10.28 -12.74
N LEU A 146 -8.26 11.30 -12.01
CA LEU A 146 -6.96 11.95 -12.29
C LEU A 146 -5.78 10.99 -12.08
N ASN A 147 -5.88 10.12 -11.09
CA ASN A 147 -4.75 9.28 -10.67
C ASN A 147 -4.73 7.89 -11.30
N ILE A 148 -5.82 7.44 -11.94
CA ILE A 148 -5.84 6.09 -12.49
C ILE A 148 -4.84 5.96 -13.65
N LEU A 149 -4.03 4.92 -13.64
CA LEU A 149 -3.11 4.62 -14.74
C LEU A 149 -3.88 3.90 -15.86
N THR A 150 -3.66 4.35 -17.09
CA THR A 150 -4.21 3.66 -18.26
C THR A 150 -3.29 2.53 -18.69
N LEU A 151 -3.80 1.64 -19.54
CA LEU A 151 -2.95 0.58 -20.11
C LEU A 151 -1.76 1.16 -20.87
N ASP A 152 -1.93 2.34 -21.48
CA ASP A 152 -0.81 2.98 -22.19
C ASP A 152 0.29 3.41 -21.21
N ASN A 153 -0.11 3.92 -20.02
CA ASN A 153 0.87 4.25 -18.99
C ASN A 153 1.64 3.01 -18.51
N LEU A 154 0.96 1.87 -18.42
CA LEU A 154 1.57 0.64 -17.91
C LEU A 154 2.59 0.02 -18.89
N LYS A 155 2.45 0.26 -20.20
CA LYS A 155 3.37 -0.28 -21.21
C LYS A 155 4.81 0.16 -20.97
N ASP A 156 5.00 1.36 -20.43
CA ASP A 156 6.32 1.92 -20.22
C ASP A 156 6.89 1.62 -18.81
N VAL A 157 6.12 0.93 -17.98
CA VAL A 157 6.57 0.60 -16.61
C VAL A 157 7.01 -0.85 -16.56
N LYS A 158 8.31 -1.04 -16.70
CA LYS A 158 8.92 -2.38 -16.88
C LYS A 158 8.69 -3.36 -15.72
N VAL A 159 8.38 -2.88 -14.52
CA VAL A 159 8.15 -3.79 -13.39
C VAL A 159 6.79 -4.48 -13.47
N PHE A 160 5.88 -4.01 -14.32
CA PHE A 160 4.56 -4.62 -14.47
C PHE A 160 4.55 -5.57 -15.67
N TYR A 161 5.38 -6.62 -15.61
CA TYR A 161 5.50 -7.62 -16.68
C TYR A 161 4.16 -8.31 -16.99
N ALA A 162 3.31 -8.47 -15.97
CA ALA A 162 1.97 -9.07 -16.15
C ALA A 162 0.89 -8.00 -16.44
N GLY A 163 1.29 -6.76 -16.71
CA GLY A 163 0.38 -5.68 -17.09
C GLY A 163 -0.55 -5.26 -15.95
N LEU A 164 -1.84 -5.12 -16.27
CA LEU A 164 -2.84 -4.71 -15.29
C LEU A 164 -3.01 -5.73 -14.16
N GLY A 165 -3.05 -7.00 -14.50
CA GLY A 165 -3.34 -8.07 -13.54
C GLY A 165 -4.80 -8.13 -13.15
N ASN A 166 -5.11 -8.96 -12.16
CA ASN A 166 -6.45 -9.13 -11.61
C ASN A 166 -6.52 -8.51 -10.21
N ALA A 167 -7.69 -8.05 -9.83
CA ALA A 167 -7.91 -7.56 -8.48
C ALA A 167 -7.81 -8.73 -7.48
N PRO A 168 -7.08 -8.56 -6.36
CA PRO A 168 -6.92 -9.68 -5.42
C PRO A 168 -8.23 -10.22 -4.86
N TRP A 169 -9.27 -9.41 -4.77
CA TRP A 169 -10.56 -9.89 -4.28
C TRP A 169 -11.27 -10.81 -5.29
N GLU A 170 -10.89 -10.77 -6.56
CA GLU A 170 -11.42 -11.69 -7.57
C GLU A 170 -10.68 -13.04 -7.54
N ASP A 171 -9.39 -13.00 -7.28
CA ASP A 171 -8.55 -14.20 -7.25
C ASP A 171 -7.52 -14.06 -6.13
N MET A 172 -7.95 -14.40 -4.92
CA MET A 172 -7.10 -14.29 -3.74
C MET A 172 -5.98 -15.35 -3.79
N PRO A 173 -4.72 -14.98 -3.54
CA PRO A 173 -3.64 -15.96 -3.54
C PRO A 173 -3.83 -17.00 -2.44
N THR A 174 -3.35 -18.22 -2.69
CA THR A 174 -3.40 -19.31 -1.70
C THR A 174 -2.11 -19.42 -0.89
N GLY A 175 -1.14 -18.57 -1.18
CA GLY A 175 0.14 -18.50 -0.49
C GLY A 175 1.07 -17.52 -1.17
N GLU A 176 2.25 -17.34 -0.62
CA GLU A 176 3.22 -16.34 -1.09
C GLU A 176 3.81 -16.69 -2.48
N ILE A 177 3.90 -17.96 -2.82
CA ILE A 177 4.55 -18.42 -4.07
C ILE A 177 3.60 -19.11 -5.04
N CYS A 178 2.30 -19.07 -4.80
CA CYS A 178 1.33 -19.64 -5.73
C CYS A 178 1.30 -18.87 -7.06
N PRO A 179 0.73 -19.42 -8.14
CA PRO A 179 0.68 -18.70 -9.41
C PRO A 179 0.03 -17.32 -9.32
N THR A 180 -1.07 -17.21 -8.57
CA THR A 180 -1.73 -15.90 -8.35
C THR A 180 -0.78 -14.90 -7.69
N ALA A 181 -0.03 -15.31 -6.66
CA ALA A 181 0.92 -14.43 -5.98
C ALA A 181 2.03 -13.96 -6.93
N LYS A 182 2.49 -14.83 -7.82
CA LYS A 182 3.50 -14.44 -8.83
C LYS A 182 2.97 -13.34 -9.75
N VAL A 183 1.74 -13.51 -10.23
CA VAL A 183 1.11 -12.49 -11.09
C VAL A 183 0.93 -11.18 -10.32
N LEU A 184 0.50 -11.25 -9.05
CA LEU A 184 0.33 -10.05 -8.23
C LEU A 184 1.65 -9.29 -8.05
N LYS A 185 2.77 -9.99 -7.91
CA LYS A 185 4.10 -9.36 -7.77
C LYS A 185 4.52 -8.60 -9.02
N GLU A 186 3.98 -8.96 -10.17
CA GLU A 186 4.40 -8.44 -11.47
C GLU A 186 3.31 -7.59 -12.15
N SER A 187 2.21 -7.30 -11.45
CA SER A 187 1.09 -6.57 -12.04
C SER A 187 0.77 -5.29 -11.27
N TYR A 188 0.14 -4.35 -11.98
CA TYR A 188 -0.23 -3.06 -11.39
C TYR A 188 -1.21 -3.22 -10.23
N LEU A 189 -2.29 -3.99 -10.41
CA LEU A 189 -3.27 -4.19 -9.35
C LEU A 189 -2.69 -4.92 -8.14
N GLY A 190 -1.75 -5.82 -8.37
CA GLY A 190 -1.06 -6.49 -7.29
C GLY A 190 -0.12 -5.57 -6.50
N ARG A 191 0.40 -4.52 -7.15
CA ARG A 191 1.21 -3.50 -6.45
C ARG A 191 0.33 -2.47 -5.76
N LEU A 192 -0.80 -2.15 -6.36
CA LEU A 192 -1.75 -1.21 -5.79
C LEU A 192 -2.39 -1.77 -4.51
N ILE A 193 -2.61 -3.08 -4.46
CA ILE A 193 -3.16 -3.79 -3.31
C ILE A 193 -2.18 -4.93 -2.96
N PRO A 194 -1.09 -4.61 -2.27
CA PRO A 194 0.05 -5.52 -2.19
C PRO A 194 -0.12 -6.75 -1.30
N ILE A 195 -1.23 -6.88 -0.58
CA ILE A 195 -1.49 -7.98 0.36
C ILE A 195 -0.27 -8.21 1.28
N SER A 196 0.09 -7.14 2.00
CA SER A 196 1.23 -7.17 2.92
C SER A 196 1.05 -8.19 4.04
N ARG A 197 -0.19 -8.56 4.33
CA ARG A 197 -0.53 -9.52 5.37
C ARG A 197 -1.61 -10.46 4.89
N PHE A 198 -1.48 -11.73 5.26
CA PHE A 198 -2.59 -12.67 5.21
C PHE A 198 -3.32 -12.56 6.55
N ILE A 199 -4.62 -12.28 6.49
CA ILE A 199 -5.42 -12.06 7.69
C ILE A 199 -6.72 -12.85 7.62
N LEU A 200 -7.32 -13.12 8.78
CA LEU A 200 -8.65 -13.67 8.86
C LEU A 200 -9.33 -13.12 10.11
N LEU A 201 -10.39 -12.36 9.89
CA LEU A 201 -11.16 -11.74 10.99
C LEU A 201 -11.97 -12.75 11.77
N PHE A 202 -12.12 -12.50 13.05
CA PHE A 202 -13.13 -13.13 13.86
C PHE A 202 -13.68 -12.10 14.87
N GLU A 203 -14.53 -12.54 15.77
CA GLU A 203 -15.28 -11.61 16.63
C GLU A 203 -14.39 -10.65 17.44
N LYS A 204 -13.36 -11.17 18.07
CA LYS A 204 -12.56 -10.43 19.04
C LYS A 204 -11.15 -10.06 18.57
N GLY A 205 -10.80 -10.38 17.34
CA GLY A 205 -9.47 -10.13 16.83
C GLY A 205 -9.31 -10.67 15.41
N LEU A 206 -8.08 -10.98 15.06
CA LEU A 206 -7.80 -11.53 13.75
C LEU A 206 -6.60 -12.50 13.81
N HIS A 207 -6.66 -13.53 12.99
CA HIS A 207 -5.48 -14.32 12.67
C HIS A 207 -4.60 -13.47 11.78
N TYR A 208 -3.29 -13.44 12.02
CA TYR A 208 -2.40 -12.48 11.40
C TYR A 208 -1.08 -13.14 11.05
N SER A 209 -0.70 -13.07 9.78
CA SER A 209 0.48 -13.75 9.27
C SER A 209 1.15 -12.89 8.19
N GLU A 210 2.37 -13.28 7.80
CA GLU A 210 3.06 -12.66 6.68
C GLU A 210 2.25 -12.83 5.40
N GLY A 211 2.26 -11.78 4.57
CA GLY A 211 1.61 -11.81 3.28
C GLY A 211 2.60 -11.99 2.13
N ILE A 212 2.32 -11.33 1.02
CA ILE A 212 3.16 -11.39 -0.17
C ILE A 212 4.39 -10.48 0.03
N VAL A 213 5.56 -11.02 -0.28
CA VAL A 213 6.81 -10.25 -0.28
C VAL A 213 7.09 -9.77 -1.71
N HIS A 214 6.81 -8.50 -1.94
CA HIS A 214 7.06 -7.90 -3.24
C HIS A 214 8.55 -7.56 -3.39
N PRO A 215 9.16 -7.79 -4.56
CA PRO A 215 10.55 -7.41 -4.77
C PRO A 215 10.72 -5.90 -4.92
N GLY A 216 11.94 -5.43 -4.76
CA GLY A 216 12.31 -4.06 -5.09
C GLY A 216 12.19 -3.03 -3.98
N TYR A 217 11.74 -3.43 -2.78
CA TYR A 217 11.60 -2.46 -1.68
C TYR A 217 12.63 -2.67 -0.56
N ALA A 218 13.45 -3.70 -0.65
CA ALA A 218 14.44 -3.97 0.40
C ALA A 218 15.41 -2.78 0.50
N GLU A 219 15.60 -2.30 1.72
CA GLU A 219 16.56 -1.22 2.02
C GLU A 219 16.26 0.11 1.33
N GLY A 220 15.04 0.28 0.79
CA GLY A 220 14.65 1.53 0.14
C GLY A 220 15.32 1.78 -1.20
N VAL A 221 15.96 0.79 -1.78
CA VAL A 221 16.60 0.91 -3.09
C VAL A 221 15.63 0.47 -4.18
N VAL A 222 15.49 1.28 -5.23
CA VAL A 222 14.64 1.00 -6.39
C VAL A 222 15.56 0.66 -7.55
N ASP A 223 15.32 -0.49 -8.07
CA ASP A 223 16.13 -0.97 -9.19
C ASP A 223 15.42 -0.63 -10.50
N UNK A 224 15.91 0.33 -11.02
CA UNK A 224 15.53 0.82 -12.24
C UNK A 224 14.11 1.03 -12.61
N UNK A 225 13.58 0.67 -11.98
CA UNK A 225 12.24 0.81 -12.32
C UNK A 225 11.55 1.60 -11.30
N UNK A 226 11.75 2.31 -11.40
CA UNK A 226 11.26 3.25 -10.56
C UNK A 226 9.87 3.18 -10.16
N UNK A 227 9.35 2.95 -10.62
CA UNK A 227 8.07 2.97 -10.29
C UNK A 227 7.59 1.65 -9.87
N VAL A 228 8.21 1.16 -8.98
CA VAL A 228 7.74 -0.11 -8.41
C VAL A 228 6.36 0.06 -7.76
N ASP A 229 6.16 1.15 -7.08
CA ASP A 229 4.84 1.61 -6.63
C ASP A 229 4.67 3.00 -7.23
N PRO A 230 3.69 3.23 -8.09
CA PRO A 230 3.57 4.51 -8.79
C PRO A 230 3.46 5.74 -7.89
N SER A 231 2.90 5.59 -6.70
CA SER A 231 2.69 6.73 -5.78
C SER A 231 3.90 7.02 -4.90
N VAL A 232 4.91 6.17 -4.91
CA VAL A 232 6.10 6.36 -4.05
C VAL A 232 7.08 7.32 -4.73
N ALA A 233 7.58 8.28 -3.94
CA ALA A 233 8.60 9.23 -4.41
C ALA A 233 9.98 8.55 -4.39
N VAL A 234 10.76 8.81 -5.43
CA VAL A 234 12.12 8.24 -5.62
C VAL A 234 13.12 9.37 -5.80
N ASP A 235 14.24 9.27 -5.12
CA ASP A 235 15.36 10.21 -5.21
C ASP A 235 16.48 9.61 -6.05
N PHE A 236 16.84 10.30 -7.13
CA PHE A 236 17.90 9.92 -8.06
C PHE A 236 19.15 10.80 -7.91
N SER A 237 19.25 11.61 -6.86
CA SER A 237 20.38 12.52 -6.68
C SER A 237 21.69 11.81 -6.36
N GLY A 238 21.63 10.61 -5.85
CA GLY A 238 22.81 9.83 -5.50
C GLY A 238 23.24 8.84 -6.60
N SER A 239 24.26 8.07 -6.33
CA SER A 239 24.75 7.03 -7.25
C SER A 239 23.76 5.89 -7.47
N LYS A 240 22.83 5.71 -6.54
CA LYS A 240 21.76 4.72 -6.63
C LYS A 240 20.43 5.39 -6.31
N ALA A 241 19.40 5.02 -7.04
CA ALA A 241 18.05 5.47 -6.77
C ALA A 241 17.59 4.95 -5.41
N LYS A 242 16.89 5.78 -4.65
CA LYS A 242 16.36 5.42 -3.33
C LYS A 242 14.92 5.90 -3.18
N VAL A 243 14.11 5.14 -2.48
CA VAL A 243 12.78 5.66 -2.12
C VAL A 243 12.94 6.80 -1.12
N VAL A 244 12.03 7.74 -1.16
CA VAL A 244 11.96 8.81 -0.16
C VAL A 244 11.17 8.28 1.03
N TRP A 245 11.78 8.36 2.22
CA TRP A 245 11.14 7.91 3.45
C TRP A 245 10.36 9.07 4.08
N THR A 246 9.24 8.74 4.69
CA THR A 246 8.49 9.71 5.49
C THR A 246 9.35 10.19 6.67
N ASP A 247 9.46 11.49 6.82
CA ASP A 247 10.21 12.10 7.92
C ASP A 247 9.34 13.16 8.60
N PRO A 248 8.81 12.89 9.80
CA PRO A 248 7.98 13.86 10.52
C PRO A 248 8.68 15.19 10.82
N ALA A 249 10.03 15.19 10.87
CA ALA A 249 10.80 16.42 11.07
C ALA A 249 10.92 17.24 9.79
N ARG A 250 10.66 16.63 8.65
CA ARG A 250 10.74 17.28 7.34
C ARG A 250 9.42 17.06 6.61
N ARG A 251 8.47 17.96 6.87
CA ARG A 251 7.15 17.89 6.26
C ARG A 251 7.24 17.79 4.73
N PRO A 252 6.39 16.98 4.09
CA PRO A 252 6.44 16.79 2.63
C PRO A 252 6.41 18.09 1.83
N TRP A 253 5.69 19.14 2.29
CA TRP A 253 5.62 20.40 1.55
C TRP A 253 6.99 21.05 1.37
N ARG A 254 7.94 20.80 2.26
CA ARG A 254 9.31 21.32 2.12
C ARG A 254 10.06 20.67 0.98
N GLN A 255 9.61 19.50 0.56
CA GLN A 255 10.19 18.77 -0.57
C GLN A 255 9.34 18.88 -1.82
N LEU A 256 8.16 19.53 -1.72
CA LEU A 256 7.21 19.59 -2.83
C LEU A 256 7.81 20.24 -4.07
N THR A 257 8.54 21.35 -3.89
CA THR A 257 9.22 22.01 -5.02
C THR A 257 10.17 21.05 -5.72
N ALA A 258 10.92 20.24 -4.96
CA ALA A 258 11.81 19.22 -5.53
C ALA A 258 11.01 18.08 -6.19
N LEU A 259 9.92 17.64 -5.54
CA LEU A 259 9.07 16.59 -6.10
C LEU A 259 8.36 17.02 -7.38
N LEU A 260 8.08 18.33 -7.53
CA LEU A 260 7.42 18.87 -8.72
C LEU A 260 8.39 19.48 -9.73
N SER A 261 9.66 19.58 -9.40
CA SER A 261 10.66 20.23 -10.27
C SER A 261 10.77 19.54 -11.64
N PHE A 262 10.47 18.24 -11.71
CA PHE A 262 10.51 17.50 -12.97
C PHE A 262 9.35 17.85 -13.90
N LEU A 263 8.31 18.51 -13.41
CA LEU A 263 7.12 18.82 -14.21
C LEU A 263 7.29 20.04 -15.12
N GLY A 264 8.27 20.90 -14.84
CA GLY A 264 8.47 22.15 -15.56
C GLY A 264 9.74 22.28 -16.38
N SER A 265 10.61 21.29 -16.42
CA SER A 265 11.89 21.40 -17.10
C SER A 265 12.22 20.16 -17.93
N GLU A 266 12.93 20.36 -19.02
CA GLU A 266 13.47 19.25 -19.83
C GLU A 266 14.59 18.50 -19.08
N GLN A 267 15.11 19.08 -18.02
CA GLN A 267 16.12 18.42 -17.19
C GLN A 267 15.43 17.59 -16.13
N LYS A 268 15.78 16.32 -16.04
CA LYS A 268 15.29 15.44 -14.99
C LYS A 268 15.72 16.00 -13.64
N GLY A 269 14.76 16.33 -12.82
CA GLY A 269 15.01 16.64 -11.42
C GLY A 269 15.60 15.43 -10.71
N SER A 270 16.09 15.67 -9.50
CA SER A 270 16.63 14.58 -8.69
C SER A 270 15.54 13.68 -8.10
N PHE A 271 14.28 14.08 -8.17
CA PHE A 271 13.15 13.32 -7.64
C PHE A 271 12.18 12.94 -8.75
N ASP A 272 11.51 11.81 -8.58
CA ASP A 272 10.44 11.39 -9.49
C ASP A 272 9.34 10.69 -8.68
N CYS A 273 8.11 10.86 -9.14
CA CYS A 273 6.95 10.12 -8.66
C CYS A 273 6.07 9.86 -9.88
N LEU A 274 5.99 8.61 -10.30
CA LEU A 274 5.26 8.24 -11.52
C LEU A 274 3.80 8.72 -11.45
N GLN A 275 3.16 8.57 -10.29
CA GLN A 275 1.78 8.99 -10.10
C GLN A 275 1.59 10.47 -10.41
N LEU A 276 2.47 11.33 -9.88
CA LEU A 276 2.38 12.77 -10.11
C LEU A 276 2.76 13.13 -11.57
N ARG A 277 3.77 12.46 -12.10
CA ARG A 277 4.22 12.69 -13.48
C ARG A 277 3.11 12.44 -14.52
N ILE A 278 2.26 11.45 -14.23
CA ILE A 278 1.12 11.13 -15.11
C ILE A 278 -0.07 12.04 -14.82
N ALA A 279 -0.36 12.29 -13.54
CA ALA A 279 -1.59 12.98 -13.14
C ALA A 279 -1.53 14.50 -13.31
N VAL A 280 -0.38 15.15 -13.01
CA VAL A 280 -0.30 16.61 -13.08
C VAL A 280 -0.55 17.17 -14.48
N PRO A 281 0.00 16.60 -15.59
CA PRO A 281 -0.34 17.12 -16.91
C PRO A 281 -1.83 17.05 -17.26
N ARG A 282 -2.57 16.14 -16.62
CA ARG A 282 -4.02 16.05 -16.85
C ARG A 282 -4.77 17.25 -16.29
N THR A 283 -4.24 17.87 -15.20
CA THR A 283 -4.89 19.04 -14.60
C THR A 283 -4.98 20.20 -15.57
N LYS A 284 -3.89 20.46 -16.31
CA LYS A 284 -3.83 21.58 -17.26
C LYS A 284 -4.93 21.57 -18.31
N LYS A 285 -5.49 20.39 -18.61
CA LYS A 285 -6.50 20.25 -19.65
C LYS A 285 -7.92 20.10 -19.13
N TYR A 286 -8.09 19.62 -17.91
CA TYR A 286 -9.39 19.10 -17.49
C TYR A 286 -9.93 19.66 -16.19
N ILE A 287 -9.08 20.30 -15.38
CA ILE A 287 -9.53 20.88 -14.10
C ILE A 287 -8.82 22.21 -13.85
N SER A 288 -9.47 23.09 -13.08
CA SER A 288 -8.94 24.41 -12.76
C SER A 288 -8.17 24.45 -11.44
N GLU A 289 -8.50 23.55 -10.53
CA GLU A 289 -7.90 23.50 -9.18
C GLU A 289 -7.57 22.09 -8.82
N PHE A 290 -6.45 21.89 -8.14
CA PHE A 290 -6.09 20.59 -7.59
C PHE A 290 -5.22 20.76 -6.36
N GLY A 291 -5.23 19.72 -5.52
CA GLY A 291 -4.28 19.60 -4.43
C GLY A 291 -3.31 18.47 -4.69
N ILE A 292 -2.27 18.43 -3.91
CA ILE A 292 -1.37 17.26 -3.86
C ILE A 292 -1.33 16.76 -2.43
N TRP A 293 -1.69 15.52 -2.23
CA TRP A 293 -1.49 14.85 -0.95
C TRP A 293 -0.14 14.14 -0.98
N SER A 294 0.65 14.33 0.06
CA SER A 294 1.90 13.59 0.28
C SER A 294 1.97 13.16 1.73
N GLY A 295 2.22 11.89 1.97
CA GLY A 295 2.30 11.42 3.34
C GLY A 295 2.73 9.96 3.44
N GLY A 296 2.84 9.50 4.68
CA GLY A 296 3.19 8.13 4.99
C GLY A 296 3.30 7.93 6.49
N LEU A 297 3.54 6.68 6.90
CA LEU A 297 3.69 6.30 8.29
C LEU A 297 5.13 5.87 8.53
N ARG A 298 5.83 6.61 9.38
CA ARG A 298 7.16 6.18 9.78
C ARG A 298 7.04 5.21 10.95
N VAL A 299 7.61 4.03 10.77
CA VAL A 299 7.61 2.99 11.80
C VAL A 299 9.04 2.84 12.33
N ASN A 300 9.22 3.08 13.62
CA ASN A 300 10.50 2.84 14.26
C ASN A 300 10.60 1.34 14.60
N SER A 301 11.69 0.74 14.19
CA SER A 301 11.81 -0.71 14.10
C SER A 301 12.63 -1.37 15.19
N ASN A 302 12.88 -0.73 16.29
CA ASN A 302 13.59 -1.40 17.36
C ASN A 302 12.79 -2.60 17.89
N ALA A 303 13.47 -3.67 18.18
CA ALA A 303 12.85 -4.90 18.62
C ALA A 303 11.97 -4.66 19.85
N GLY A 304 10.69 -4.95 19.71
CA GLY A 304 9.73 -4.75 20.79
C GLY A 304 9.12 -3.37 20.87
N GLU A 305 9.58 -2.43 20.06
CA GLU A 305 9.02 -1.07 20.06
C GLU A 305 8.65 -0.67 18.64
N GLN A 306 7.45 -0.21 18.47
CA GLN A 306 7.01 0.36 17.21
C GLN A 306 6.36 1.72 17.49
N TYR A 307 7.02 2.77 17.07
CA TYR A 307 6.45 4.11 17.05
C TYR A 307 5.99 4.38 15.64
N VAL A 308 4.76 4.78 15.52
CA VAL A 308 4.20 5.13 14.23
C VAL A 308 3.92 6.62 14.25
N SER A 309 4.56 7.36 13.38
CA SER A 309 4.26 8.78 13.20
C SER A 309 3.86 9.00 11.75
N GLY A 310 2.74 9.70 11.58
CA GLY A 310 2.25 10.06 10.27
C GLY A 310 2.69 11.45 9.91
N SER A 311 2.81 11.68 8.64
CA SER A 311 2.99 13.02 8.09
C SER A 311 2.19 13.08 6.81
N ASP A 312 1.30 14.05 6.74
CA ASP A 312 0.54 14.29 5.53
C ASP A 312 0.43 15.81 5.30
N ASP A 313 0.53 16.18 4.07
CA ASP A 313 0.37 17.57 3.65
C ASP A 313 -0.34 17.60 2.31
N PHE A 314 -1.04 18.69 2.07
CA PHE A 314 -1.55 18.94 0.74
C PHE A 314 -1.30 20.41 0.38
N VAL A 315 -1.17 20.65 -0.89
CA VAL A 315 -0.97 21.99 -1.44
C VAL A 315 -1.99 22.18 -2.55
N GLU A 316 -2.72 23.27 -2.47
CA GLU A 316 -3.65 23.65 -3.52
C GLU A 316 -2.92 24.50 -4.56
N SER A 317 -3.31 24.37 -5.80
CA SER A 317 -2.80 25.16 -6.88
C SER A 317 -3.93 25.50 -7.85
N GLU A 318 -3.91 26.74 -8.30
CA GLU A 318 -4.77 27.19 -9.40
C GLU A 318 -3.93 27.16 -10.68
N ILE A 319 -4.56 26.78 -11.78
CA ILE A 319 -3.91 26.72 -13.10
C ILE A 319 -4.39 27.87 -13.96
#